data_692922549ba9c3867484754768d09616
#
_entry.id   692922549ba9c3867484754768d09616
#
_cell.length_a   1.000
_cell.length_b   1.000
_cell.length_c   1.000
_cell.angle_alpha   90.00
_cell.angle_beta   90.00
_cell.angle_gamma   90.00
#
_symmetry.space_group_name_H-M   'P 1'
#
loop_
_entity.id
_entity.type
_entity.pdbx_description
1 polymer ?
#
loop_
_entity_poly.entity_id
_entity_poly.type
_entity_poly.pdbx_seq_one_letter_code
_entity_poly.pdbx_strand_id
1 'polypeptide(L)'
;MRKCGVLMPVASLPSRFGIGGFSKEAYDFVDFLEQGGQSLWQILPLGPTGYGDSPYQSFSTFAGNPYYISLDALIEDGLLTEEECEAADYGDNPDYINYEKIYNTRFALLRKAFAGTDVDQDEKYQKFVADNAAWLKDYAMYMAIKDSLGGIAWIEWDEDIRLRRPSAMAHYEELLKDDIAFYSYLQYLFATQWAQLKAYANKKGIPVSYTHLR
;
A
#
# COMPACT_ATOMS: atom_id res chain seq x y z
N MET A 1 19.78 -18.79 -21.51
CA MET A 1 18.71 -19.77 -21.26
C MET A 1 17.38 -19.05 -21.37
N ARG A 2 16.40 -19.61 -22.08
CA ARG A 2 15.05 -19.03 -22.14
C ARG A 2 14.35 -19.25 -20.78
N LYS A 3 13.62 -18.25 -20.30
CA LYS A 3 12.79 -18.33 -19.10
C LYS A 3 11.34 -18.22 -19.50
N CYS A 4 10.44 -18.89 -18.78
CA CYS A 4 9.00 -18.70 -18.85
C CYS A 4 8.48 -18.18 -17.52
N GLY A 5 7.39 -17.46 -17.56
CA GLY A 5 6.78 -16.89 -16.38
C GLY A 5 5.34 -16.48 -16.62
N VAL A 6 4.67 -16.06 -15.58
CA VAL A 6 3.28 -15.62 -15.64
C VAL A 6 3.21 -14.13 -15.29
N LEU A 7 2.44 -13.38 -16.08
CA LEU A 7 2.03 -12.03 -15.72
C LEU A 7 0.73 -12.15 -14.92
N MET A 8 0.77 -11.75 -13.66
CA MET A 8 -0.38 -11.72 -12.76
C MET A 8 -0.26 -10.49 -11.86
N PRO A 9 -1.11 -9.48 -12.04
CA PRO A 9 -1.13 -8.32 -11.14
C PRO A 9 -1.48 -8.75 -9.71
N VAL A 10 -0.84 -8.14 -8.72
CA VAL A 10 -1.15 -8.44 -7.31
C VAL A 10 -2.62 -8.19 -7.01
N ALA A 11 -3.18 -7.08 -7.54
CA ALA A 11 -4.60 -6.76 -7.39
C ALA A 11 -5.56 -7.85 -7.91
N SER A 12 -5.12 -8.66 -8.89
CA SER A 12 -5.93 -9.71 -9.53
C SER A 12 -5.85 -11.07 -8.83
N LEU A 13 -5.05 -11.18 -7.77
CA LEU A 13 -5.05 -12.40 -6.95
C LEU A 13 -6.38 -12.51 -6.19
N PRO A 14 -6.88 -13.73 -5.93
CA PRO A 14 -8.06 -13.93 -5.10
C PRO A 14 -7.90 -13.23 -3.74
N SER A 15 -8.99 -12.73 -3.19
CA SER A 15 -9.00 -12.14 -1.86
C SER A 15 -10.41 -12.13 -1.30
N ARG A 16 -10.57 -12.45 -0.02
CA ARG A 16 -11.82 -12.31 0.71
C ARG A 16 -12.14 -10.85 1.07
N PHE A 17 -11.19 -9.94 0.83
CA PHE A 17 -11.29 -8.52 1.16
C PHE A 17 -11.30 -7.61 -0.09
N GLY A 18 -11.87 -8.11 -1.18
CA GLY A 18 -12.26 -7.34 -2.37
C GLY A 18 -11.14 -6.94 -3.33
N ILE A 19 -9.87 -7.08 -2.96
CA ILE A 19 -8.71 -6.82 -3.82
C ILE A 19 -7.55 -7.70 -3.39
N GLY A 20 -6.81 -8.24 -4.35
CA GLY A 20 -5.59 -8.99 -4.09
C GLY A 20 -4.53 -8.13 -3.38
N GLY A 21 -3.74 -8.77 -2.51
CA GLY A 21 -2.72 -8.12 -1.70
C GLY A 21 -1.59 -9.06 -1.33
N PHE A 22 -0.79 -8.67 -0.34
CA PHE A 22 0.35 -9.46 0.15
C PHE A 22 -0.10 -10.51 1.18
N SER A 23 -1.28 -11.10 0.97
CA SER A 23 -1.89 -12.12 1.81
C SER A 23 -1.52 -13.53 1.36
N LYS A 24 -2.08 -14.53 2.03
CA LYS A 24 -1.82 -15.95 1.80
C LYS A 24 -1.90 -16.33 0.31
N GLU A 25 -2.85 -15.79 -0.43
CA GLU A 25 -3.07 -16.11 -1.85
C GLU A 25 -1.88 -15.71 -2.73
N ALA A 26 -1.14 -14.67 -2.34
CA ALA A 26 0.09 -14.29 -3.04
C ALA A 26 1.22 -15.31 -2.81
N TYR A 27 1.33 -15.87 -1.62
CA TYR A 27 2.27 -16.95 -1.30
C TYR A 27 1.87 -18.26 -1.99
N ASP A 28 0.59 -18.62 -1.97
CA ASP A 28 0.04 -19.79 -2.66
C ASP A 28 0.29 -19.68 -4.18
N PHE A 29 0.17 -18.48 -4.75
CA PHE A 29 0.49 -18.25 -6.16
C PHE A 29 1.97 -18.45 -6.47
N VAL A 30 2.88 -18.07 -5.60
CA VAL A 30 4.31 -18.37 -5.74
C VAL A 30 4.54 -19.88 -5.73
N ASP A 31 3.89 -20.62 -4.82
CA ASP A 31 3.99 -22.08 -4.75
C ASP A 31 3.42 -22.76 -6.02
N PHE A 32 2.31 -22.22 -6.55
CA PHE A 32 1.75 -22.67 -7.82
C PHE A 32 2.73 -22.47 -8.99
N LEU A 33 3.41 -21.33 -9.04
CA LEU A 33 4.42 -21.07 -10.07
C LEU A 33 5.62 -22.03 -9.97
N GLU A 34 6.11 -22.29 -8.76
CA GLU A 34 7.18 -23.27 -8.51
C GLU A 34 6.76 -24.66 -8.99
N GLN A 35 5.58 -25.15 -8.58
CA GLN A 35 5.04 -26.45 -8.97
C GLN A 35 4.82 -26.55 -10.48
N GLY A 36 4.39 -25.46 -11.12
CA GLY A 36 4.19 -25.35 -12.56
C GLY A 36 5.47 -25.17 -13.37
N GLY A 37 6.66 -25.22 -12.73
CA GLY A 37 7.96 -25.07 -13.38
C GLY A 37 8.19 -23.69 -13.99
N GLN A 38 7.45 -22.68 -13.52
CA GLN A 38 7.67 -21.30 -13.93
C GLN A 38 8.91 -20.73 -13.28
N SER A 39 9.53 -19.75 -13.89
CA SER A 39 10.79 -19.15 -13.42
C SER A 39 10.71 -17.64 -13.22
N LEU A 40 9.55 -17.06 -13.38
CA LEU A 40 9.35 -15.62 -13.24
C LEU A 40 7.88 -15.30 -12.91
N TRP A 41 7.67 -14.38 -11.98
CA TRP A 41 6.40 -13.70 -11.78
C TRP A 41 6.51 -12.24 -12.23
N GLN A 42 5.77 -11.89 -13.27
CA GLN A 42 5.67 -10.50 -13.71
C GLN A 42 4.43 -9.85 -13.09
N ILE A 43 4.63 -8.72 -12.42
CA ILE A 43 3.56 -7.91 -11.82
C ILE A 43 3.42 -6.58 -12.53
N LEU A 44 2.34 -5.85 -12.24
CA LEU A 44 2.19 -4.45 -12.61
C LEU A 44 2.82 -3.53 -11.52
N PRO A 45 3.03 -2.23 -11.82
CA PRO A 45 3.52 -1.27 -10.83
C PRO A 45 2.71 -1.30 -9.54
N LEU A 46 3.40 -1.21 -8.41
CA LEU A 46 2.80 -1.28 -7.06
C LEU A 46 2.62 0.09 -6.42
N GLY A 47 2.79 1.19 -7.17
CA GLY A 47 2.62 2.54 -6.67
C GLY A 47 1.16 2.90 -6.37
N PRO A 48 0.93 3.93 -5.53
CA PRO A 48 -0.42 4.41 -5.26
C PRO A 48 -1.07 4.92 -6.54
N THR A 49 -2.36 4.61 -6.71
CA THR A 49 -3.13 5.00 -7.88
C THR A 49 -3.94 6.27 -7.60
N GLY A 50 -4.15 7.07 -8.65
CA GLY A 50 -5.05 8.20 -8.63
C GLY A 50 -6.44 7.84 -9.13
N TYR A 51 -7.21 8.84 -9.54
CA TYR A 51 -8.52 8.64 -10.14
C TYR A 51 -8.42 7.74 -11.39
N GLY A 52 -9.27 6.70 -11.43
CA GLY A 52 -9.27 5.69 -12.50
C GLY A 52 -8.42 4.46 -12.22
N ASP A 53 -7.76 4.41 -11.06
CA ASP A 53 -7.08 3.22 -10.49
C ASP A 53 -6.09 2.49 -11.40
N SER A 54 -5.57 3.23 -12.41
CA SER A 54 -4.55 2.69 -13.31
C SER A 54 -3.21 2.54 -12.60
N PRO A 55 -2.59 1.35 -12.57
CA PRO A 55 -1.28 1.15 -11.96
C PRO A 55 -0.16 1.93 -12.67
N TYR A 56 -0.42 2.44 -13.87
CA TYR A 56 0.53 3.24 -14.64
C TYR A 56 0.40 4.75 -14.39
N GLN A 57 -0.58 5.18 -13.61
CA GLN A 57 -0.83 6.58 -13.25
C GLN A 57 -0.55 6.85 -11.78
N SER A 58 0.61 6.39 -11.31
CA SER A 58 1.03 6.68 -9.94
C SER A 58 1.51 8.13 -9.81
N PHE A 59 1.10 8.78 -8.74
CA PHE A 59 1.57 10.12 -8.37
C PHE A 59 2.81 10.11 -7.48
N SER A 60 3.35 8.93 -7.17
CA SER A 60 4.62 8.77 -6.45
C SER A 60 5.46 7.66 -7.07
N THR A 61 6.76 7.93 -7.22
CA THR A 61 7.72 6.95 -7.71
C THR A 61 8.20 5.99 -6.62
N PHE A 62 8.13 6.40 -5.36
CA PHE A 62 8.70 5.67 -4.23
C PHE A 62 7.64 4.94 -3.39
N ALA A 63 6.46 5.55 -3.24
CA ALA A 63 5.43 5.03 -2.36
C ALA A 63 4.76 3.78 -2.94
N GLY A 64 4.40 2.86 -2.05
CA GLY A 64 3.57 1.70 -2.36
C GLY A 64 2.08 1.98 -2.16
N ASN A 65 1.24 1.22 -2.88
CA ASN A 65 -0.20 1.33 -2.79
C ASN A 65 -0.73 0.62 -1.54
N PRO A 66 -1.36 1.33 -0.60
CA PRO A 66 -1.91 0.74 0.62
C PRO A 66 -2.97 -0.34 0.38
N TYR A 67 -3.56 -0.40 -0.82
CA TYR A 67 -4.52 -1.45 -1.18
C TYR A 67 -3.91 -2.86 -1.11
N TYR A 68 -2.60 -3.01 -1.24
CA TYR A 68 -1.94 -4.32 -1.20
C TYR A 68 -1.55 -4.79 0.20
N ILE A 69 -1.70 -3.95 1.23
CA ILE A 69 -1.46 -4.34 2.61
C ILE A 69 -2.42 -5.47 3.00
N SER A 70 -1.91 -6.60 3.47
CA SER A 70 -2.72 -7.74 3.92
C SER A 70 -3.48 -7.40 5.20
N LEU A 71 -4.81 -7.49 5.14
CA LEU A 71 -5.64 -7.40 6.35
C LEU A 71 -5.50 -8.67 7.20
N ASP A 72 -5.28 -9.84 6.58
CA ASP A 72 -5.01 -11.08 7.31
C ASP A 72 -3.80 -10.94 8.24
N ALA A 73 -2.71 -10.34 7.75
CA ALA A 73 -1.54 -10.09 8.58
C ALA A 73 -1.85 -9.14 9.76
N LEU A 74 -2.70 -8.14 9.56
CA LEU A 74 -3.13 -7.24 10.64
C LEU A 74 -4.05 -7.93 11.65
N ILE A 75 -4.82 -8.93 11.22
CA ILE A 75 -5.61 -9.79 12.11
C ILE A 75 -4.67 -10.69 12.93
N GLU A 76 -3.68 -11.32 12.29
CA GLU A 76 -2.66 -12.14 12.97
C GLU A 76 -1.85 -11.35 14.00
N ASP A 77 -1.56 -10.08 13.70
CA ASP A 77 -0.87 -9.16 14.61
C ASP A 77 -1.79 -8.61 15.73
N GLY A 78 -3.08 -8.94 15.72
CA GLY A 78 -4.07 -8.51 16.72
C GLY A 78 -4.47 -7.04 16.62
N LEU A 79 -4.20 -6.39 15.48
CA LEU A 79 -4.54 -4.99 15.22
C LEU A 79 -5.95 -4.81 14.66
N LEU A 80 -6.50 -5.88 14.08
CA LEU A 80 -7.88 -5.97 13.59
C LEU A 80 -8.48 -7.29 14.04
N THR A 81 -9.82 -7.39 14.05
CA THR A 81 -10.50 -8.67 14.22
C THR A 81 -11.04 -9.17 12.88
N GLU A 82 -11.27 -10.48 12.81
CA GLU A 82 -11.85 -11.12 11.63
C GLU A 82 -13.26 -10.56 11.36
N GLU A 83 -14.07 -10.44 12.41
CA GLU A 83 -15.44 -9.92 12.34
C GLU A 83 -15.49 -8.50 11.75
N GLU A 84 -14.53 -7.66 12.10
CA GLU A 84 -14.46 -6.28 11.58
C GLU A 84 -14.12 -6.25 10.09
N CYS A 85 -13.19 -7.10 9.70
CA CYS A 85 -12.80 -7.20 8.31
C CYS A 85 -13.91 -7.84 7.44
N GLU A 86 -14.62 -8.84 7.97
CA GLU A 86 -15.72 -9.51 7.24
C GLU A 86 -17.00 -8.66 7.18
N ALA A 87 -17.26 -7.84 8.19
CA ALA A 87 -18.42 -6.94 8.20
C ALA A 87 -18.29 -5.75 7.26
N ALA A 88 -17.11 -5.52 6.72
CA ALA A 88 -16.82 -4.40 5.85
C ALA A 88 -17.31 -4.65 4.41
N ASP A 89 -17.74 -3.58 3.72
CA ASP A 89 -18.31 -3.67 2.38
C ASP A 89 -17.21 -3.52 1.31
N TYR A 90 -16.90 -4.63 0.63
CA TYR A 90 -15.92 -4.66 -0.47
C TYR A 90 -16.57 -4.71 -1.86
N GLY A 91 -17.91 -4.75 -1.94
CA GLY A 91 -18.68 -4.92 -3.17
C GLY A 91 -19.30 -6.31 -3.28
N ASP A 92 -20.29 -6.42 -4.16
CA ASP A 92 -21.13 -7.62 -4.28
C ASP A 92 -20.65 -8.59 -5.39
N ASN A 93 -19.71 -8.15 -6.23
CA ASN A 93 -19.23 -8.95 -7.36
C ASN A 93 -17.78 -9.41 -7.10
N PRO A 94 -17.55 -10.73 -6.90
CA PRO A 94 -16.22 -11.28 -6.65
C PRO A 94 -15.27 -11.18 -7.86
N ASP A 95 -15.81 -11.01 -9.08
CA ASP A 95 -15.03 -10.91 -10.30
C ASP A 95 -14.58 -9.48 -10.62
N TYR A 96 -14.99 -8.50 -9.81
CA TYR A 96 -14.75 -7.07 -10.04
C TYR A 96 -14.32 -6.33 -8.79
N ILE A 97 -13.22 -5.62 -8.87
CA ILE A 97 -12.78 -4.73 -7.79
C ILE A 97 -13.63 -3.46 -7.80
N ASN A 98 -14.35 -3.20 -6.71
CA ASN A 98 -15.03 -1.93 -6.51
C ASN A 98 -14.08 -0.96 -5.78
N TYR A 99 -13.32 -0.19 -6.53
CA TYR A 99 -12.29 0.68 -5.97
C TYR A 99 -12.82 1.76 -5.02
N GLU A 100 -14.04 2.27 -5.22
CA GLU A 100 -14.67 3.23 -4.31
C GLU A 100 -14.91 2.58 -2.94
N LYS A 101 -15.49 1.37 -2.92
CA LYS A 101 -15.70 0.62 -1.67
C LYS A 101 -14.37 0.23 -1.04
N ILE A 102 -13.40 -0.24 -1.84
CA ILE A 102 -12.06 -0.56 -1.35
C ILE A 102 -11.41 0.66 -0.69
N TYR A 103 -11.46 1.83 -1.32
CA TYR A 103 -10.91 3.06 -0.73
C TYR A 103 -11.52 3.34 0.63
N ASN A 104 -12.84 3.47 0.69
CA ASN A 104 -13.54 3.85 1.92
C ASN A 104 -13.35 2.81 3.04
N THR A 105 -13.47 1.54 2.71
CA THR A 105 -13.43 0.44 3.67
C THR A 105 -12.02 0.18 4.19
N ARG A 106 -11.05 0.04 3.28
CA ARG A 106 -9.68 -0.32 3.70
C ARG A 106 -9.01 0.79 4.48
N PHE A 107 -9.18 2.05 4.07
CA PHE A 107 -8.60 3.15 4.84
C PHE A 107 -9.21 3.27 6.24
N ALA A 108 -10.50 2.99 6.42
CA ALA A 108 -11.12 2.94 7.75
C ALA A 108 -10.50 1.83 8.63
N LEU A 109 -10.34 0.62 8.08
CA LEU A 109 -9.68 -0.50 8.78
C LEU A 109 -8.21 -0.20 9.08
N LEU A 110 -7.47 0.35 8.12
CA LEU A 110 -6.06 0.69 8.31
C LEU A 110 -5.87 1.79 9.36
N ARG A 111 -6.76 2.79 9.43
CA ARG A 111 -6.76 3.80 10.50
C ARG A 111 -7.03 3.16 11.87
N LYS A 112 -7.93 2.18 11.94
CA LYS A 112 -8.18 1.45 13.17
C LYS A 112 -6.96 0.65 13.61
N ALA A 113 -6.32 -0.07 12.68
CA ALA A 113 -5.08 -0.80 12.96
C ALA A 113 -3.98 0.15 13.47
N PHE A 114 -3.82 1.31 12.81
CA PHE A 114 -2.86 2.34 13.24
C PHE A 114 -3.13 2.84 14.66
N ALA A 115 -4.40 3.10 15.01
CA ALA A 115 -4.77 3.56 16.35
C ALA A 115 -4.49 2.51 17.45
N GLY A 116 -4.35 1.23 17.09
CA GLY A 116 -3.96 0.15 17.97
C GLY A 116 -2.45 -0.04 18.14
N THR A 117 -1.63 0.77 17.43
CA THR A 117 -0.16 0.65 17.45
C THR A 117 0.49 1.78 18.23
N ASP A 118 1.65 1.50 18.83
CA ASP A 118 2.55 2.51 19.39
C ASP A 118 3.79 2.61 18.49
N VAL A 119 3.66 3.42 17.44
CA VAL A 119 4.73 3.60 16.44
C VAL A 119 5.98 4.24 17.02
N ASP A 120 5.85 4.97 18.13
CA ASP A 120 6.98 5.63 18.80
C ASP A 120 7.89 4.61 19.50
N GLN A 121 7.35 3.44 19.87
CA GLN A 121 8.07 2.34 20.49
C GLN A 121 8.54 1.26 19.49
N ASP A 122 8.12 1.33 18.22
CA ASP A 122 8.55 0.38 17.20
C ASP A 122 9.89 0.80 16.57
N GLU A 123 10.98 0.19 17.03
CA GLU A 123 12.33 0.44 16.50
C GLU A 123 12.46 0.13 15.00
N LYS A 124 11.69 -0.83 14.48
CA LYS A 124 11.72 -1.18 13.04
C LYS A 124 11.03 -0.08 12.22
N TYR A 125 9.93 0.44 12.73
CA TYR A 125 9.25 1.58 12.13
C TYR A 125 10.15 2.82 12.14
N GLN A 126 10.77 3.15 13.29
CA GLN A 126 11.67 4.29 13.39
C GLN A 126 12.87 4.18 12.43
N LYS A 127 13.43 2.97 12.33
CA LYS A 127 14.49 2.70 11.35
C LYS A 127 13.99 2.89 9.91
N PHE A 128 12.80 2.37 9.57
CA PHE A 128 12.21 2.55 8.24
C PHE A 128 12.03 4.04 7.90
N VAL A 129 11.51 4.84 8.82
CA VAL A 129 11.34 6.28 8.65
C VAL A 129 12.69 6.97 8.40
N ALA A 130 13.72 6.63 9.17
CA ALA A 130 15.06 7.19 9.00
C ALA A 130 15.68 6.80 7.64
N ASP A 131 15.59 5.53 7.26
CA ASP A 131 16.13 5.02 6.00
C ASP A 131 15.43 5.63 4.76
N ASN A 132 14.18 6.07 4.90
CA ASN A 132 13.34 6.62 3.82
C ASN A 132 13.10 8.14 3.94
N ALA A 133 13.83 8.85 4.81
CA ALA A 133 13.61 10.26 5.09
C ALA A 133 13.64 11.18 3.87
N ALA A 134 14.36 10.77 2.80
CA ALA A 134 14.50 11.55 1.58
C ALA A 134 13.18 11.77 0.80
N TRP A 135 12.17 10.92 1.03
CA TRP A 135 10.89 11.00 0.31
C TRP A 135 9.65 10.83 1.21
N LEU A 136 9.76 10.03 2.27
CA LEU A 136 8.62 9.58 3.07
C LEU A 136 7.89 10.73 3.75
N LYS A 137 8.63 11.66 4.36
CA LYS A 137 8.04 12.82 5.04
C LYS A 137 7.21 13.67 4.07
N ASP A 138 7.75 13.95 2.90
CA ASP A 138 7.07 14.76 1.88
C ASP A 138 5.83 14.05 1.34
N TYR A 139 5.93 12.75 1.10
CA TYR A 139 4.80 11.93 0.65
C TYR A 139 3.68 11.88 1.69
N ALA A 140 4.02 11.54 2.93
CA ALA A 140 3.04 11.44 4.01
C ALA A 140 2.34 12.78 4.27
N MET A 141 3.09 13.88 4.27
CA MET A 141 2.54 15.21 4.41
C MET A 141 1.62 15.59 3.23
N TYR A 142 2.02 15.28 1.99
CA TYR A 142 1.17 15.50 0.81
C TYR A 142 -0.16 14.74 0.94
N MET A 143 -0.12 13.48 1.36
CA MET A 143 -1.33 12.66 1.52
C MET A 143 -2.23 13.18 2.64
N ALA A 144 -1.65 13.55 3.78
CA ALA A 144 -2.40 14.11 4.90
C ALA A 144 -3.09 15.43 4.53
N ILE A 145 -2.40 16.34 3.84
CA ILE A 145 -2.99 17.60 3.35
C ILE A 145 -4.08 17.32 2.32
N LYS A 146 -3.82 16.44 1.36
CA LYS A 146 -4.79 16.07 0.34
C LYS A 146 -6.09 15.53 0.94
N ASP A 147 -5.97 14.68 1.95
CA ASP A 147 -7.09 14.08 2.67
C ASP A 147 -7.88 15.17 3.44
N SER A 148 -7.19 16.03 4.16
CA SER A 148 -7.80 17.14 4.93
C SER A 148 -8.55 18.15 4.06
N LEU A 149 -8.16 18.26 2.79
CA LEU A 149 -8.80 19.13 1.79
C LEU A 149 -9.82 18.37 0.92
N GLY A 150 -10.28 17.17 1.35
CA GLY A 150 -11.30 16.41 0.63
C GLY A 150 -10.85 15.83 -0.72
N GLY A 151 -9.56 15.59 -0.89
CA GLY A 151 -9.00 14.93 -2.08
C GLY A 151 -8.83 15.82 -3.30
N ILE A 152 -9.06 17.14 -3.21
CA ILE A 152 -8.91 18.07 -4.33
C ILE A 152 -7.50 18.03 -4.94
N ALA A 153 -7.40 18.44 -6.20
CA ALA A 153 -6.13 18.45 -6.90
C ALA A 153 -5.15 19.46 -6.28
N TRP A 154 -3.85 19.12 -6.23
CA TRP A 154 -2.82 20.00 -5.67
C TRP A 154 -2.81 21.41 -6.26
N ILE A 155 -3.15 21.57 -7.53
CA ILE A 155 -3.21 22.87 -8.20
C ILE A 155 -4.32 23.79 -7.65
N GLU A 156 -5.29 23.21 -6.94
CA GLU A 156 -6.43 23.91 -6.32
C GLU A 156 -6.18 24.26 -4.85
N TRP A 157 -5.03 23.84 -4.30
CA TRP A 157 -4.66 24.18 -2.93
C TRP A 157 -4.32 25.65 -2.78
N ASP A 158 -4.45 26.18 -1.57
CA ASP A 158 -4.02 27.53 -1.25
C ASP A 158 -2.56 27.75 -1.66
N GLU A 159 -2.25 28.94 -2.16
CA GLU A 159 -0.96 29.25 -2.76
C GLU A 159 0.20 28.97 -1.80
N ASP A 160 0.05 29.30 -0.51
CA ASP A 160 1.10 29.17 0.48
C ASP A 160 1.54 27.72 0.68
N ILE A 161 0.57 26.78 0.76
CA ILE A 161 0.91 25.35 0.90
C ILE A 161 1.30 24.75 -0.44
N ARG A 162 0.67 25.18 -1.54
CA ARG A 162 1.03 24.75 -2.89
C ARG A 162 2.48 25.09 -3.25
N LEU A 163 2.95 26.27 -2.83
CA LEU A 163 4.34 26.72 -3.01
C LEU A 163 5.27 26.28 -1.88
N ARG A 164 4.78 25.46 -0.93
CA ARG A 164 5.54 24.93 0.20
C ARG A 164 6.22 26.03 1.03
N ARG A 165 5.54 27.16 1.27
CA ARG A 165 6.07 28.23 2.11
C ARG A 165 6.34 27.71 3.52
N PRO A 166 7.48 28.05 4.14
CA PRO A 166 7.89 27.46 5.42
C PRO A 166 6.84 27.59 6.53
N SER A 167 6.13 28.72 6.62
CA SER A 167 5.08 28.93 7.62
C SER A 167 3.87 28.00 7.39
N ALA A 168 3.45 27.82 6.13
CA ALA A 168 2.36 26.91 5.79
C ALA A 168 2.77 25.44 6.04
N MET A 169 4.00 25.07 5.65
CA MET A 169 4.53 23.72 5.91
C MET A 169 4.54 23.41 7.41
N ALA A 170 5.05 24.32 8.25
CA ALA A 170 5.08 24.14 9.71
C ALA A 170 3.67 24.06 10.31
N HIS A 171 2.73 24.88 9.82
CA HIS A 171 1.35 24.85 10.26
C HIS A 171 0.68 23.50 9.99
N TYR A 172 0.79 22.99 8.75
CA TYR A 172 0.18 21.71 8.38
C TYR A 172 0.90 20.51 9.01
N GLU A 173 2.21 20.60 9.26
CA GLU A 173 2.96 19.57 9.98
C GLU A 173 2.44 19.40 11.41
N GLU A 174 2.15 20.49 12.10
CA GLU A 174 1.57 20.46 13.46
C GLU A 174 0.11 20.03 13.43
N LEU A 175 -0.70 20.62 12.53
CA LEU A 175 -2.13 20.37 12.43
C LEU A 175 -2.46 18.91 12.09
N LEU A 176 -1.67 18.30 11.21
CA LEU A 176 -1.93 16.96 10.64
C LEU A 176 -0.90 15.92 11.11
N LYS A 177 -0.29 16.14 12.27
CA LYS A 177 0.76 15.25 12.80
C LYS A 177 0.36 13.78 12.78
N ASP A 178 -0.85 13.46 13.25
CA ASP A 178 -1.34 12.08 13.35
C ASP A 178 -1.63 11.48 11.97
N ASP A 179 -2.14 12.28 11.03
CA ASP A 179 -2.37 11.83 9.66
C ASP A 179 -1.05 11.59 8.92
N ILE A 180 -0.04 12.44 9.13
CA ILE A 180 1.31 12.24 8.57
C ILE A 180 1.93 10.95 9.12
N ALA A 181 1.79 10.70 10.42
CA ALA A 181 2.24 9.44 11.03
C ALA A 181 1.49 8.23 10.46
N PHE A 182 0.18 8.33 10.26
CA PHE A 182 -0.64 7.30 9.64
C PHE A 182 -0.15 6.96 8.22
N TYR A 183 0.03 7.94 7.34
CA TYR A 183 0.52 7.69 5.98
C TYR A 183 1.95 7.14 5.96
N SER A 184 2.80 7.54 6.89
CA SER A 184 4.13 6.95 7.06
C SER A 184 4.05 5.49 7.48
N TYR A 185 3.15 5.15 8.40
CA TYR A 185 2.91 3.79 8.86
C TYR A 185 2.39 2.88 7.75
N LEU A 186 1.49 3.37 6.89
CA LEU A 186 1.04 2.61 5.73
C LEU A 186 2.20 2.22 4.81
N GLN A 187 3.17 3.11 4.61
CA GLN A 187 4.34 2.81 3.81
C GLN A 187 5.27 1.79 4.47
N TYR A 188 5.38 1.82 5.79
CA TYR A 188 6.10 0.81 6.56
C TYR A 188 5.46 -0.57 6.44
N LEU A 189 4.15 -0.68 6.62
CA LEU A 189 3.42 -1.94 6.45
C LEU A 189 3.60 -2.50 5.03
N PHE A 190 3.38 -1.65 4.02
CA PHE A 190 3.57 -2.04 2.64
C PHE A 190 4.98 -2.57 2.37
N ALA A 191 6.00 -1.82 2.77
CA ALA A 191 7.40 -2.19 2.52
C ALA A 191 7.78 -3.49 3.23
N THR A 192 7.32 -3.69 4.46
CA THR A 192 7.58 -4.88 5.26
C THR A 192 6.94 -6.12 4.63
N GLN A 193 5.66 -6.06 4.32
CA GLN A 193 4.93 -7.19 3.73
C GLN A 193 5.43 -7.51 2.31
N TRP A 194 5.70 -6.48 1.51
CA TRP A 194 6.30 -6.67 0.19
C TRP A 194 7.68 -7.33 0.26
N ALA A 195 8.54 -6.90 1.17
CA ALA A 195 9.85 -7.49 1.36
C ALA A 195 9.77 -8.97 1.75
N GLN A 196 8.81 -9.35 2.61
CA GLN A 196 8.56 -10.73 3.02
C GLN A 196 8.12 -11.59 1.82
N LEU A 197 7.11 -11.14 1.06
CA LEU A 197 6.62 -11.86 -0.12
C LEU A 197 7.73 -12.02 -1.18
N LYS A 198 8.48 -10.94 -1.44
CA LYS A 198 9.59 -10.97 -2.39
C LYS A 198 10.71 -11.91 -1.95
N ALA A 199 11.03 -11.93 -0.67
CA ALA A 199 12.03 -12.87 -0.12
C ALA A 199 11.55 -14.32 -0.25
N TYR A 200 10.26 -14.59 0.02
CA TYR A 200 9.67 -15.91 -0.16
C TYR A 200 9.76 -16.36 -1.62
N ALA A 201 9.31 -15.55 -2.56
CA ALA A 201 9.36 -15.84 -3.99
C ALA A 201 10.81 -16.10 -4.47
N ASN A 202 11.76 -15.28 -4.05
CA ASN A 202 13.17 -15.46 -4.38
C ASN A 202 13.72 -16.78 -3.83
N LYS A 203 13.34 -17.17 -2.60
CA LYS A 203 13.75 -18.46 -2.00
C LYS A 203 13.22 -19.66 -2.80
N LYS A 204 12.05 -19.52 -3.42
CA LYS A 204 11.46 -20.51 -4.32
C LYS A 204 12.03 -20.48 -5.74
N GLY A 205 12.99 -19.61 -6.01
CA GLY A 205 13.57 -19.44 -7.35
C GLY A 205 12.67 -18.70 -8.33
N ILE A 206 11.63 -18.02 -7.84
CA ILE A 206 10.68 -17.20 -8.61
C ILE A 206 10.96 -15.72 -8.37
N PRO A 207 11.91 -15.09 -9.07
CA PRO A 207 12.09 -13.65 -8.95
C PRO A 207 10.84 -12.90 -9.44
N VAL A 208 10.41 -11.94 -8.65
CA VAL A 208 9.29 -11.05 -9.00
C VAL A 208 9.84 -9.85 -9.75
N SER A 209 9.32 -9.60 -10.93
CA SER A 209 9.74 -8.49 -11.78
C SER A 209 8.55 -7.66 -12.20
N TYR A 210 8.71 -6.35 -12.18
CA TYR A 210 7.87 -5.44 -12.94
C TYR A 210 8.74 -4.78 -14.00
N THR A 211 8.35 -4.96 -15.25
CA THR A 211 8.98 -4.23 -16.33
C THR A 211 8.27 -2.90 -16.48
N HIS A 212 8.92 -1.83 -16.05
CA HIS A 212 8.56 -0.53 -16.57
C HIS A 212 9.06 -0.44 -18.00
N LEU A 213 8.18 -0.03 -18.89
CA LEU A 213 8.60 0.50 -20.17
C LEU A 213 9.55 1.69 -19.87
N ARG A 214 10.79 1.53 -20.29
CA ARG A 214 11.75 2.63 -20.32
C ARG A 214 11.35 3.62 -21.39
#